data_7c6a24c677f2375ae3bc77f122f5387c
#
_entry.id   7c6a24c677f2375ae3bc77f122f5387c
#
_cell.length_a   1.000
_cell.length_b   1.000
_cell.length_c   1.000
_cell.angle_alpha   90.00
_cell.angle_beta   90.00
_cell.angle_gamma   90.00
#
_symmetry.space_group_name_H-M   'P 1'
#
loop_
_entity.id
_entity.type
_entity.pdbx_description
1 polymer ?
#
loop_
_entity_poly.entity_id
_entity_poly.type
_entity_poly.pdbx_seq_one_letter_code
_entity_poly.pdbx_strand_id
1 'polypeptide(L)'
;VAITRKKGEFWVAFILFFLIIAMIGSIILSIVSFIYYTKQKDNMEKISANLEKKLSELGERVARVENLVGPNSVIDKYITSANFLMNTSIDLEKVVEEIFDDPTTGYLRLFVVGNESVWVTIKKGDSTYFSKELKPGLAPYKLYYFKEPSVQTDYSMQIPSDSTIVIGKPGYVYFLVYGVGTSKHPTKVVQWKESRIDNLAKDFSLYIPR
;
A
#
# COMPACT_ATOMS: atom_id res chain seq x y z
N VAL A 1 55.22 85.54 2.47
CA VAL A 1 54.35 84.92 1.44
C VAL A 1 54.76 83.45 1.20
N ALA A 2 55.96 82.97 1.56
CA ALA A 2 56.44 81.60 1.31
C ALA A 2 55.96 80.53 2.34
N ILE A 3 55.47 80.91 3.52
CA ILE A 3 55.13 80.00 4.63
C ILE A 3 53.70 79.39 4.45
N THR A 4 52.81 80.12 3.82
CA THR A 4 51.41 79.64 3.59
C THR A 4 51.33 78.60 2.48
N ARG A 5 52.24 78.60 1.51
CA ARG A 5 52.26 77.64 0.41
C ARG A 5 52.65 76.21 0.88
N LYS A 6 53.60 76.07 1.82
CA LYS A 6 54.02 74.81 2.39
C LYS A 6 52.93 74.12 3.25
N LYS A 7 52.07 74.90 3.93
CA LYS A 7 50.96 74.37 4.72
C LYS A 7 49.87 73.72 3.85
N GLY A 8 49.59 74.32 2.72
CA GLY A 8 48.59 73.75 1.79
C GLY A 8 49.02 72.41 1.18
N GLU A 9 50.31 72.34 0.78
CA GLU A 9 50.86 71.08 0.23
C GLU A 9 50.88 69.92 1.25
N PHE A 10 51.13 70.21 2.53
CA PHE A 10 51.07 69.23 3.62
C PHE A 10 49.65 68.70 3.81
N TRP A 11 48.64 69.53 3.82
CA TRP A 11 47.27 69.13 3.95
C TRP A 11 46.76 68.26 2.78
N VAL A 12 47.16 68.60 1.56
CA VAL A 12 46.84 67.82 0.37
C VAL A 12 47.52 66.45 0.43
N ALA A 13 48.77 66.36 0.81
CA ALA A 13 49.51 65.13 0.98
C ALA A 13 48.84 64.23 2.10
N PHE A 14 48.41 64.86 3.18
CA PHE A 14 47.75 64.21 4.29
C PHE A 14 46.37 63.59 3.87
N ILE A 15 45.58 64.37 3.14
CA ILE A 15 44.29 63.90 2.60
C ILE A 15 44.48 62.73 1.61
N LEU A 16 45.47 62.85 0.71
CA LEU A 16 45.84 61.80 -0.24
C LEU A 16 46.26 60.50 0.47
N PHE A 17 47.04 60.61 1.52
CA PHE A 17 47.48 59.48 2.34
C PHE A 17 46.32 58.78 2.96
N PHE A 18 45.33 59.49 3.55
CA PHE A 18 44.14 58.89 4.11
C PHE A 18 43.18 58.23 3.04
N LEU A 19 43.13 58.88 1.85
CA LEU A 19 42.37 58.30 0.73
C LEU A 19 42.97 56.96 0.26
N ILE A 20 44.32 56.90 0.21
CA ILE A 20 45.01 55.66 -0.18
C ILE A 20 44.77 54.57 0.87
N ILE A 21 44.86 54.90 2.17
CA ILE A 21 44.56 53.95 3.24
C ILE A 21 43.09 53.47 3.17
N ALA A 22 42.14 54.37 2.95
CA ALA A 22 40.71 54.02 2.80
C ALA A 22 40.45 53.09 1.58
N MET A 23 41.15 53.39 0.45
CA MET A 23 41.08 52.49 -0.72
C MET A 23 41.63 51.11 -0.44
N ILE A 24 42.79 50.99 0.23
CA ILE A 24 43.38 49.70 0.58
C ILE A 24 42.45 48.94 1.56
N GLY A 25 41.91 49.64 2.55
CA GLY A 25 40.96 49.06 3.50
C GLY A 25 39.68 48.52 2.81
N SER A 26 39.16 49.28 1.84
CA SER A 26 37.98 48.85 1.06
C SER A 26 38.27 47.61 0.22
N ILE A 27 39.44 47.49 -0.38
CA ILE A 27 39.85 46.33 -1.17
C ILE A 27 39.97 45.11 -0.26
N ILE A 28 40.62 45.25 0.91
CA ILE A 28 40.75 44.15 1.88
C ILE A 28 39.38 43.67 2.35
N LEU A 29 38.47 44.58 2.71
CA LEU A 29 37.12 44.28 3.12
C LEU A 29 36.33 43.52 2.02
N SER A 30 36.50 43.93 0.76
CA SER A 30 35.86 43.25 -0.38
C SER A 30 36.37 41.84 -0.56
N ILE A 31 37.68 41.63 -0.42
CA ILE A 31 38.28 40.28 -0.53
C ILE A 31 37.78 39.38 0.62
N VAL A 32 37.79 39.89 1.85
CA VAL A 32 37.30 39.13 3.02
C VAL A 32 35.82 38.77 2.86
N SER A 33 35.01 39.73 2.42
CA SER A 33 33.58 39.51 2.16
C SER A 33 33.36 38.46 1.07
N PHE A 34 34.15 38.49 0.01
CA PHE A 34 34.06 37.51 -1.08
C PHE A 34 34.46 36.10 -0.62
N ILE A 35 35.53 35.97 0.17
CA ILE A 35 35.94 34.67 0.74
C ILE A 35 34.87 34.13 1.69
N TYR A 36 34.27 35.00 2.52
CA TYR A 36 33.19 34.59 3.42
C TYR A 36 31.95 34.14 2.66
N TYR A 37 31.58 34.88 1.61
CA TYR A 37 30.45 34.56 0.76
C TYR A 37 30.62 33.19 0.03
N THR A 38 31.81 32.98 -0.57
CA THR A 38 32.07 31.68 -1.23
C THR A 38 32.04 30.51 -0.27
N LYS A 39 32.64 30.66 0.93
CA LYS A 39 32.63 29.66 1.96
C LYS A 39 31.19 29.35 2.47
N GLN A 40 30.36 30.39 2.58
CA GLN A 40 28.97 30.24 2.98
C GLN A 40 28.14 29.54 1.89
N LYS A 41 28.39 29.86 0.62
CA LYS A 41 27.78 29.20 -0.53
C LYS A 41 28.13 27.71 -0.57
N ASP A 42 29.41 27.36 -0.44
CA ASP A 42 29.87 25.96 -0.40
C ASP A 42 29.23 25.17 0.75
N ASN A 43 29.09 25.80 1.92
CA ASN A 43 28.40 25.16 3.06
C ASN A 43 26.91 24.96 2.79
N MET A 44 26.24 25.92 2.17
CA MET A 44 24.85 25.81 1.77
C MET A 44 24.62 24.66 0.74
N GLU A 45 25.49 24.57 -0.26
CA GLU A 45 25.44 23.48 -1.24
C GLU A 45 25.64 22.12 -0.60
N LYS A 46 26.59 22.00 0.33
CA LYS A 46 26.80 20.74 1.09
C LYS A 46 25.61 20.39 1.98
N ILE A 47 24.98 21.36 2.61
CA ILE A 47 23.78 21.16 3.42
C ILE A 47 22.61 20.73 2.54
N SER A 48 22.42 21.40 1.39
CA SER A 48 21.37 21.06 0.41
C SER A 48 21.55 19.63 -0.10
N ALA A 49 22.74 19.25 -0.54
CA ALA A 49 23.04 17.90 -1.02
C ALA A 49 22.81 16.82 0.07
N ASN A 50 23.17 17.14 1.32
CA ASN A 50 22.95 16.21 2.44
C ASN A 50 21.46 16.08 2.78
N LEU A 51 20.69 17.17 2.68
CA LEU A 51 19.24 17.17 2.85
C LEU A 51 18.55 16.36 1.75
N GLU A 52 18.93 16.56 0.50
CA GLU A 52 18.40 15.78 -0.63
C GLU A 52 18.68 14.28 -0.46
N LYS A 53 19.89 13.91 -0.06
CA LYS A 53 20.24 12.53 0.23
C LYS A 53 19.38 11.94 1.35
N LYS A 54 19.21 12.66 2.46
CA LYS A 54 18.37 12.23 3.57
C LYS A 54 16.90 12.14 3.19
N LEU A 55 16.41 13.04 2.34
CA LEU A 55 15.04 13.00 1.83
C LEU A 55 14.80 11.76 0.96
N SER A 56 15.76 11.45 0.09
CA SER A 56 15.73 10.22 -0.72
C SER A 56 15.75 8.96 0.14
N GLU A 57 16.65 8.89 1.13
CA GLU A 57 16.70 7.76 2.08
C GLU A 57 15.39 7.61 2.89
N LEU A 58 14.79 8.73 3.30
CA LEU A 58 13.48 8.72 3.96
C LEU A 58 12.38 8.23 3.01
N GLY A 59 12.37 8.68 1.77
CA GLY A 59 11.44 8.23 0.74
C GLY A 59 11.50 6.72 0.53
N GLU A 60 12.71 6.15 0.42
CA GLU A 60 12.89 4.69 0.32
C GLU A 60 12.44 3.93 1.57
N ARG A 61 12.64 4.50 2.75
CA ARG A 61 12.18 3.89 4.01
C ARG A 61 10.67 3.93 4.11
N VAL A 62 10.03 5.03 3.73
CA VAL A 62 8.57 5.16 3.68
C VAL A 62 7.99 4.16 2.68
N ALA A 63 8.53 4.07 1.46
CA ALA A 63 8.08 3.10 0.47
C ALA A 63 8.22 1.65 0.96
N ARG A 64 9.29 1.31 1.69
CA ARG A 64 9.43 -0.01 2.33
C ARG A 64 8.38 -0.25 3.40
N VAL A 65 8.07 0.75 4.22
CA VAL A 65 7.03 0.64 5.26
C VAL A 65 5.64 0.52 4.61
N GLU A 66 5.35 1.29 3.58
CA GLU A 66 4.09 1.17 2.82
C GLU A 66 3.93 -0.21 2.19
N ASN A 67 4.99 -0.79 1.63
CA ASN A 67 4.95 -2.16 1.10
C ASN A 67 4.73 -3.23 2.20
N LEU A 68 5.13 -2.97 3.44
CA LEU A 68 4.94 -3.89 4.56
C LEU A 68 3.57 -3.73 5.23
N VAL A 69 3.03 -2.52 5.29
CA VAL A 69 1.83 -2.16 6.08
C VAL A 69 0.65 -1.70 5.21
N GLY A 70 0.90 -1.36 3.94
CA GLY A 70 -0.12 -0.88 3.01
C GLY A 70 -1.21 -1.91 2.66
N PRO A 71 -2.27 -1.48 2.00
CA PRO A 71 -3.34 -2.38 1.55
C PRO A 71 -2.76 -3.49 0.67
N ASN A 72 -3.14 -4.74 0.92
CA ASN A 72 -2.60 -5.96 0.31
C ASN A 72 -1.15 -6.33 0.70
N SER A 73 -0.57 -5.68 1.67
CA SER A 73 0.72 -6.04 2.23
C SER A 73 0.70 -7.41 2.92
N VAL A 74 1.88 -7.94 3.23
CA VAL A 74 1.99 -9.19 4.00
C VAL A 74 1.34 -9.04 5.38
N ILE A 75 1.54 -7.89 6.04
CA ILE A 75 0.95 -7.60 7.36
C ILE A 75 -0.58 -7.48 7.26
N ASP A 76 -1.11 -6.81 6.24
CA ASP A 76 -2.56 -6.71 6.02
C ASP A 76 -3.19 -8.10 5.83
N LYS A 77 -2.53 -9.00 5.10
CA LYS A 77 -2.94 -10.39 4.96
C LYS A 77 -2.91 -11.15 6.29
N TYR A 78 -1.88 -10.95 7.11
CA TYR A 78 -1.81 -11.56 8.44
C TYR A 78 -2.87 -11.01 9.39
N ILE A 79 -3.09 -9.70 9.40
CA ILE A 79 -4.13 -9.06 10.21
C ILE A 79 -5.51 -9.52 9.76
N THR A 80 -5.76 -9.59 8.46
CA THR A 80 -7.03 -10.11 7.91
C THR A 80 -7.26 -11.55 8.32
N SER A 81 -6.24 -12.40 8.22
CA SER A 81 -6.31 -13.80 8.64
C SER A 81 -6.47 -13.94 10.16
N ALA A 82 -5.76 -13.14 10.95
CA ALA A 82 -5.88 -13.14 12.40
C ALA A 82 -7.26 -12.63 12.85
N ASN A 83 -7.76 -11.54 12.25
CA ASN A 83 -9.11 -11.05 12.51
C ASN A 83 -10.19 -12.07 12.11
N PHE A 84 -9.99 -12.77 10.99
CA PHE A 84 -10.82 -13.89 10.60
C PHE A 84 -10.87 -14.97 11.71
N LEU A 85 -9.71 -15.38 12.21
CA LEU A 85 -9.60 -16.39 13.26
C LEU A 85 -10.16 -15.92 14.61
N MET A 86 -9.92 -14.66 14.98
CA MET A 86 -10.32 -14.10 16.28
C MET A 86 -11.81 -13.75 16.34
N ASN A 87 -12.39 -13.25 15.24
CA ASN A 87 -13.80 -12.82 15.22
C ASN A 87 -14.78 -13.96 14.94
N THR A 88 -14.27 -15.13 14.58
CA THR A 88 -15.12 -16.23 14.14
C THR A 88 -15.36 -17.21 15.24
N SER A 89 -15.22 -17.21 16.41
CA SER A 89 -15.55 -18.28 17.42
C SER A 89 -15.57 -19.71 16.80
N ILE A 90 -14.80 -19.89 15.74
CA ILE A 90 -14.79 -21.11 14.96
C ILE A 90 -13.91 -22.10 15.69
N ASP A 91 -14.48 -23.24 15.95
CA ASP A 91 -13.71 -24.43 16.23
C ASP A 91 -12.84 -24.72 14.99
N LEU A 92 -11.58 -24.31 15.06
CA LEU A 92 -10.62 -24.46 13.95
C LEU A 92 -10.53 -25.93 13.49
N GLU A 93 -10.71 -26.88 14.39
CA GLU A 93 -10.74 -28.31 14.07
C GLU A 93 -11.90 -28.65 13.13
N LYS A 94 -13.11 -28.14 13.38
CA LYS A 94 -14.25 -28.37 12.49
C LYS A 94 -14.08 -27.70 11.13
N VAL A 95 -13.54 -26.49 11.08
CA VAL A 95 -13.27 -25.84 9.81
C VAL A 95 -12.19 -26.58 9.03
N VAL A 96 -11.18 -27.09 9.71
CA VAL A 96 -10.11 -27.91 9.11
C VAL A 96 -10.67 -29.24 8.62
N GLU A 97 -11.49 -29.95 9.38
CA GLU A 97 -12.08 -31.22 8.95
C GLU A 97 -13.01 -31.06 7.74
N GLU A 98 -13.87 -30.03 7.71
CA GLU A 98 -14.74 -29.79 6.55
C GLU A 98 -13.97 -29.33 5.29
N ILE A 99 -12.74 -28.86 5.45
CA ILE A 99 -11.85 -28.43 4.37
C ILE A 99 -11.25 -29.60 3.58
N PHE A 100 -11.29 -30.81 4.11
CA PHE A 100 -10.54 -31.96 3.58
C PHE A 100 -11.26 -32.81 2.51
N ASP A 101 -12.48 -32.49 2.12
CA ASP A 101 -13.35 -33.42 1.44
C ASP A 101 -13.16 -33.68 -0.06
N ASP A 102 -12.55 -32.77 -0.86
CA ASP A 102 -12.27 -33.09 -2.27
C ASP A 102 -11.12 -32.24 -2.85
N PRO A 103 -9.90 -32.77 -2.96
CA PRO A 103 -8.76 -32.05 -3.48
C PRO A 103 -8.74 -31.93 -5.01
N THR A 104 -9.68 -32.51 -5.72
CA THR A 104 -9.65 -32.59 -7.20
C THR A 104 -10.45 -31.50 -7.89
N THR A 105 -11.29 -30.80 -7.19
CA THR A 105 -12.20 -29.79 -7.74
C THR A 105 -11.95 -28.42 -7.15
N GLY A 106 -12.01 -27.37 -8.00
CA GLY A 106 -11.96 -25.99 -7.55
C GLY A 106 -13.31 -25.51 -7.04
N TYR A 107 -13.37 -25.05 -5.79
CA TYR A 107 -14.60 -24.51 -5.20
C TYR A 107 -14.33 -23.35 -4.25
N LEU A 108 -15.39 -22.63 -3.95
CA LEU A 108 -15.41 -21.55 -2.98
C LEU A 108 -16.31 -21.95 -1.81
N ARG A 109 -15.91 -21.56 -0.61
CA ARG A 109 -16.81 -21.47 0.55
C ARG A 109 -16.89 -20.04 1.04
N LEU A 110 -18.02 -19.70 1.59
CA LEU A 110 -18.29 -18.37 2.11
C LEU A 110 -18.31 -18.42 3.63
N PHE A 111 -17.68 -17.44 4.23
CA PHE A 111 -17.68 -17.28 5.67
C PHE A 111 -18.15 -15.86 6.01
N VAL A 112 -19.14 -15.75 6.89
CA VAL A 112 -19.70 -14.48 7.35
C VAL A 112 -19.22 -14.20 8.75
N VAL A 113 -18.56 -13.05 8.94
CA VAL A 113 -18.10 -12.58 10.26
C VAL A 113 -19.13 -11.64 10.89
N GLY A 114 -19.09 -11.54 12.21
CA GLY A 114 -19.99 -10.67 12.96
C GLY A 114 -21.29 -11.36 13.35
N ASN A 115 -22.29 -10.56 13.69
CA ASN A 115 -23.57 -11.03 14.26
C ASN A 115 -24.75 -10.87 13.29
N GLU A 116 -24.50 -10.38 12.08
CA GLU A 116 -25.55 -10.06 11.12
C GLU A 116 -25.45 -10.94 9.88
N SER A 117 -26.61 -11.27 9.32
CA SER A 117 -26.69 -11.99 8.05
C SER A 117 -26.31 -11.09 6.88
N VAL A 118 -25.78 -11.70 5.83
CA VAL A 118 -25.39 -11.02 4.60
C VAL A 118 -26.02 -11.69 3.40
N TRP A 119 -26.62 -10.88 2.53
CA TRP A 119 -27.15 -11.38 1.26
C TRP A 119 -26.04 -11.46 0.22
N VAL A 120 -25.93 -12.60 -0.43
CA VAL A 120 -24.94 -12.82 -1.50
C VAL A 120 -25.67 -13.34 -2.75
N THR A 121 -25.42 -12.71 -3.87
CA THR A 121 -25.96 -13.10 -5.18
C THR A 121 -24.82 -13.34 -6.16
N ILE A 122 -24.84 -14.49 -6.85
CA ILE A 122 -23.88 -14.84 -7.90
C ILE A 122 -24.65 -14.99 -9.20
N LYS A 123 -24.26 -14.25 -10.22
CA LYS A 123 -24.93 -14.22 -11.51
C LYS A 123 -23.93 -14.10 -12.69
N LYS A 124 -24.39 -14.53 -13.87
CA LYS A 124 -23.73 -14.27 -15.15
C LYS A 124 -24.75 -13.76 -16.13
N GLY A 125 -24.60 -12.53 -16.59
CA GLY A 125 -25.63 -11.84 -17.33
C GLY A 125 -26.96 -11.80 -16.56
N ASP A 126 -28.03 -12.27 -17.15
CA ASP A 126 -29.37 -12.34 -16.53
C ASP A 126 -29.61 -13.62 -15.71
N SER A 127 -28.70 -14.58 -15.80
CA SER A 127 -28.83 -15.86 -15.09
C SER A 127 -28.30 -15.75 -13.66
N THR A 128 -29.13 -16.09 -12.67
CA THR A 128 -28.75 -16.16 -11.26
C THR A 128 -28.47 -17.61 -10.88
N TYR A 129 -27.25 -17.88 -10.45
CA TYR A 129 -26.79 -19.20 -10.02
C TYR A 129 -26.96 -19.40 -8.51
N PHE A 130 -26.77 -18.33 -7.75
CA PHE A 130 -26.88 -18.34 -6.29
C PHE A 130 -27.45 -17.02 -5.80
N SER A 131 -28.44 -17.08 -4.93
CA SER A 131 -28.95 -15.88 -4.25
C SER A 131 -29.51 -16.31 -2.90
N LYS A 132 -28.75 -16.12 -1.85
CA LYS A 132 -29.08 -16.55 -0.49
C LYS A 132 -28.68 -15.52 0.54
N GLU A 133 -29.43 -15.48 1.63
CA GLU A 133 -29.03 -14.86 2.86
C GLU A 133 -28.12 -15.81 3.64
N LEU A 134 -26.91 -15.39 3.94
CA LEU A 134 -25.92 -16.16 4.69
C LEU A 134 -25.91 -15.70 6.13
N LYS A 135 -26.08 -16.64 7.05
CA LYS A 135 -25.95 -16.38 8.50
C LYS A 135 -24.49 -16.29 8.91
N PRO A 136 -24.18 -15.64 10.06
CA PRO A 136 -22.84 -15.67 10.63
C PRO A 136 -22.27 -17.08 10.75
N GLY A 137 -21.00 -17.22 10.43
CA GLY A 137 -20.28 -18.48 10.42
C GLY A 137 -19.98 -19.01 9.01
N LEU A 138 -19.55 -20.26 8.94
CA LEU A 138 -19.25 -20.93 7.68
C LEU A 138 -20.55 -21.30 6.97
N ALA A 139 -20.75 -20.78 5.76
CA ALA A 139 -21.90 -21.13 4.94
C ALA A 139 -21.79 -22.60 4.48
N PRO A 140 -22.90 -23.35 4.48
CA PRO A 140 -22.89 -24.77 4.09
C PRO A 140 -22.63 -25.00 2.59
N TYR A 141 -22.59 -23.91 1.81
CA TYR A 141 -22.55 -23.99 0.34
C TYR A 141 -21.13 -24.20 -0.17
N LYS A 142 -20.93 -25.25 -0.99
CA LYS A 142 -19.74 -25.47 -1.83
C LYS A 142 -20.06 -24.98 -3.25
N LEU A 143 -19.42 -23.91 -3.68
CA LEU A 143 -19.64 -23.29 -4.99
C LEU A 143 -18.49 -23.69 -5.92
N TYR A 144 -18.73 -24.68 -6.77
CA TYR A 144 -17.74 -25.21 -7.68
C TYR A 144 -17.58 -24.30 -8.90
N TYR A 145 -16.38 -23.86 -9.16
CA TYR A 145 -16.07 -22.99 -10.29
C TYR A 145 -15.32 -23.69 -11.41
N PHE A 146 -14.87 -24.92 -11.21
CA PHE A 146 -14.09 -25.67 -12.19
C PHE A 146 -14.76 -26.96 -12.60
N LYS A 147 -15.10 -27.85 -11.67
CA LYS A 147 -15.68 -29.14 -12.02
C LYS A 147 -17.09 -29.23 -11.46
N GLU A 148 -18.01 -29.65 -12.33
CA GLU A 148 -19.37 -29.87 -11.93
C GLU A 148 -19.47 -31.06 -10.95
N PRO A 149 -20.14 -30.92 -9.80
CA PRO A 149 -20.33 -32.01 -8.91
C PRO A 149 -21.18 -33.10 -9.61
N SER A 150 -20.84 -34.34 -9.37
CA SER A 150 -21.57 -35.50 -9.94
C SER A 150 -23.05 -35.57 -9.47
N VAL A 151 -23.31 -35.01 -8.29
CA VAL A 151 -24.67 -34.87 -7.72
C VAL A 151 -24.79 -33.41 -7.24
N GLN A 152 -25.71 -32.68 -7.82
CA GLN A 152 -26.07 -31.36 -7.32
C GLN A 152 -27.01 -31.50 -6.13
N THR A 153 -26.71 -30.82 -5.06
CA THR A 153 -27.53 -30.71 -3.85
C THR A 153 -27.84 -29.23 -3.58
N ASP A 154 -28.70 -28.98 -2.62
CA ASP A 154 -28.96 -27.58 -2.18
C ASP A 154 -27.70 -26.84 -1.68
N TYR A 155 -26.64 -27.58 -1.36
CA TYR A 155 -25.39 -27.06 -0.81
C TYR A 155 -24.20 -27.22 -1.76
N SER A 156 -24.35 -27.92 -2.88
CA SER A 156 -23.31 -28.16 -3.89
C SER A 156 -23.78 -27.71 -5.24
N MET A 157 -23.22 -26.67 -5.78
CA MET A 157 -23.62 -26.13 -7.07
C MET A 157 -22.43 -25.62 -7.88
N GLN A 158 -22.52 -25.76 -9.18
CA GLN A 158 -21.57 -25.17 -10.09
C GLN A 158 -21.92 -23.72 -10.41
N ILE A 159 -20.91 -22.85 -10.35
CA ILE A 159 -21.00 -21.46 -10.78
C ILE A 159 -20.01 -21.21 -11.92
N PRO A 160 -20.33 -20.42 -12.94
CA PRO A 160 -19.37 -20.03 -13.95
C PRO A 160 -18.21 -19.23 -13.32
N SER A 161 -16.99 -19.52 -13.78
CA SER A 161 -15.78 -18.84 -13.30
C SER A 161 -15.73 -17.35 -13.61
N ASP A 162 -16.46 -16.91 -14.63
CA ASP A 162 -16.61 -15.51 -15.05
C ASP A 162 -17.86 -14.83 -14.42
N SER A 163 -18.41 -15.42 -13.37
CA SER A 163 -19.57 -14.84 -12.67
C SER A 163 -19.27 -13.53 -11.98
N THR A 164 -20.30 -12.71 -11.86
CA THR A 164 -20.34 -11.51 -11.01
C THR A 164 -20.93 -11.88 -9.65
N ILE A 165 -20.31 -11.40 -8.58
CA ILE A 165 -20.83 -11.56 -7.21
C ILE A 165 -21.27 -10.20 -6.68
N VAL A 166 -22.46 -10.16 -6.09
CA VAL A 166 -22.99 -8.97 -5.40
C VAL A 166 -23.17 -9.31 -3.92
N ILE A 167 -22.64 -8.46 -3.06
CA ILE A 167 -22.62 -8.63 -1.61
C ILE A 167 -23.35 -7.47 -0.96
N GLY A 168 -24.37 -7.75 -0.19
CA GLY A 168 -25.19 -6.73 0.47
C GLY A 168 -24.47 -5.95 1.57
N LYS A 169 -23.55 -6.60 2.30
CA LYS A 169 -22.73 -5.98 3.34
C LYS A 169 -21.25 -6.34 3.09
N PRO A 170 -20.53 -5.58 2.28
CA PRO A 170 -19.12 -5.84 2.01
C PRO A 170 -18.28 -5.68 3.29
N GLY A 171 -17.20 -6.44 3.37
CA GLY A 171 -16.32 -6.47 4.54
C GLY A 171 -16.71 -7.51 5.61
N TYR A 172 -17.94 -8.05 5.58
CA TYR A 172 -18.39 -9.11 6.47
C TYR A 172 -18.27 -10.51 5.84
N VAL A 173 -17.91 -10.61 4.56
CA VAL A 173 -17.82 -11.89 3.84
C VAL A 173 -16.37 -12.20 3.49
N TYR A 174 -15.95 -13.39 3.86
CA TYR A 174 -14.69 -13.97 3.45
C TYR A 174 -14.95 -15.11 2.46
N PHE A 175 -14.16 -15.15 1.42
CA PHE A 175 -14.13 -16.22 0.44
C PHE A 175 -12.95 -17.13 0.73
N LEU A 176 -13.26 -18.40 1.01
CA LEU A 176 -12.29 -19.47 1.13
C LEU A 176 -12.17 -20.10 -0.25
N VAL A 177 -11.04 -19.91 -0.92
CA VAL A 177 -10.78 -20.38 -2.28
C VAL A 177 -10.00 -21.69 -2.20
N TYR A 178 -10.57 -22.75 -2.76
CA TYR A 178 -9.94 -24.05 -2.90
C TYR A 178 -9.55 -24.26 -4.35
N GLY A 179 -8.25 -24.46 -4.58
CA GLY A 179 -7.70 -24.71 -5.92
C GLY A 179 -7.93 -26.14 -6.38
N VAL A 180 -7.74 -26.37 -7.67
CA VAL A 180 -7.69 -27.70 -8.26
C VAL A 180 -6.34 -28.33 -7.96
N GLY A 181 -6.31 -29.58 -7.51
CA GLY A 181 -5.08 -30.35 -7.32
C GLY A 181 -4.69 -30.57 -5.84
N THR A 182 -3.46 -30.60 -5.53
CA THR A 182 -2.83 -31.24 -4.38
C THR A 182 -3.07 -30.64 -2.99
N SER A 183 -3.73 -29.52 -2.85
CA SER A 183 -3.86 -28.83 -1.56
C SER A 183 -5.15 -29.20 -0.84
N LYS A 184 -5.01 -29.77 0.34
CA LYS A 184 -6.11 -30.03 1.28
C LYS A 184 -6.56 -28.78 2.06
N HIS A 185 -5.97 -27.62 1.79
CA HIS A 185 -6.23 -26.37 2.47
C HIS A 185 -6.72 -25.32 1.49
N PRO A 186 -7.45 -24.29 1.93
CA PRO A 186 -7.76 -23.17 1.07
C PRO A 186 -6.45 -22.56 0.57
N THR A 187 -6.34 -22.43 -0.71
CA THR A 187 -5.15 -21.81 -1.34
C THR A 187 -5.14 -20.32 -1.09
N LYS A 188 -6.32 -19.73 -0.82
CA LYS A 188 -6.46 -18.31 -0.60
C LYS A 188 -7.69 -18.00 0.27
N VAL A 189 -7.53 -17.06 1.20
CA VAL A 189 -8.62 -16.45 1.96
C VAL A 189 -8.70 -15.01 1.56
N VAL A 190 -9.87 -14.57 1.09
CA VAL A 190 -10.07 -13.22 0.58
C VAL A 190 -11.20 -12.55 1.31
N GLN A 191 -10.93 -11.47 2.04
CA GLN A 191 -11.97 -10.55 2.49
C GLN A 191 -12.30 -9.61 1.34
N TRP A 192 -13.58 -9.55 0.97
CA TRP A 192 -14.00 -8.63 -0.05
C TRP A 192 -14.60 -7.38 0.60
N LYS A 193 -14.08 -6.22 0.22
CA LYS A 193 -14.46 -4.93 0.82
C LYS A 193 -15.44 -4.14 -0.06
N GLU A 194 -15.65 -4.57 -1.29
CA GLU A 194 -16.55 -3.92 -2.24
C GLU A 194 -17.90 -4.67 -2.33
N SER A 195 -18.97 -3.97 -2.69
CA SER A 195 -20.29 -4.58 -2.85
C SER A 195 -20.41 -5.48 -4.08
N ARG A 196 -19.42 -5.44 -4.99
CA ARG A 196 -19.45 -6.16 -6.26
C ARG A 196 -18.09 -6.71 -6.65
N ILE A 197 -18.09 -7.91 -7.19
CA ILE A 197 -16.99 -8.58 -7.86
C ILE A 197 -17.43 -8.81 -9.30
N ASP A 198 -16.72 -8.24 -10.28
CA ASP A 198 -17.16 -8.28 -11.67
C ASP A 198 -16.79 -9.59 -12.39
N ASN A 199 -15.67 -10.19 -12.03
CA ASN A 199 -15.22 -11.45 -12.62
C ASN A 199 -14.52 -12.31 -11.58
N LEU A 200 -15.16 -13.38 -11.17
CA LEU A 200 -14.70 -14.26 -10.11
C LEU A 200 -13.29 -14.84 -10.39
N ALA A 201 -13.07 -15.35 -11.58
CA ALA A 201 -11.79 -15.98 -11.94
C ALA A 201 -10.65 -14.98 -11.95
N LYS A 202 -10.88 -13.79 -12.52
CA LYS A 202 -9.90 -12.72 -12.61
C LYS A 202 -9.58 -12.13 -11.24
N ASP A 203 -10.62 -11.76 -10.49
CA ASP A 203 -10.48 -11.02 -9.24
C ASP A 203 -9.92 -11.90 -8.12
N PHE A 204 -10.21 -13.20 -8.16
CA PHE A 204 -9.64 -14.16 -7.21
C PHE A 204 -8.39 -14.88 -7.73
N SER A 205 -7.97 -14.62 -8.97
CA SER A 205 -6.84 -15.32 -9.63
C SER A 205 -7.01 -16.85 -9.56
N LEU A 206 -8.21 -17.33 -9.93
CA LEU A 206 -8.50 -18.75 -9.92
C LEU A 206 -7.72 -19.48 -11.01
N TYR A 207 -7.15 -20.62 -10.64
CA TYR A 207 -6.60 -21.55 -11.62
C TYR A 207 -7.75 -22.37 -12.24
N ILE A 208 -7.94 -22.22 -13.54
CA ILE A 208 -8.89 -23.03 -14.33
C ILE A 208 -8.06 -23.82 -15.32
N PRO A 209 -7.92 -25.14 -15.15
CA PRO A 209 -7.22 -25.97 -16.13
C PRO A 209 -7.90 -25.87 -17.50
N ARG A 210 -7.11 -25.82 -18.53
CA ARG A 210 -7.55 -25.79 -19.95
C ARG A 210 -7.96 -27.18 -20.40
#